data_791b2fbbc53f3d69ab6a8793451f9542
#
_entry.id   791b2fbbc53f3d69ab6a8793451f9542
#
_cell.length_a   1.000
_cell.length_b   1.000
_cell.length_c   1.000
_cell.angle_alpha   90.00
_cell.angle_beta   90.00
_cell.angle_gamma   90.00
#
_symmetry.space_group_name_H-M   'P 1'
#
loop_
_entity.id
_entity.type
_entity.pdbx_description
1 polymer ?
#
loop_
_entity_poly.entity_id
_entity_poly.type
_entity_poly.pdbx_seq_one_letter_code
_entity_poly.pdbx_strand_id
1 'polypeptide(L)'
;GEPGINREPLKTSARLADTMVDALAKELELTEKDRVAVLVNGFGATPLMELYLFYYDVAKKLAAKNIDVARVFVGNYMTSIDMAGASLSILKLDAEIDALLNEPADTAAFKVSGAVDAITFAEYFKASTTDDDVCYGIETPVDYAAIEGKLNLNNLKYLVDAMSACIIENEVPFCELDSHAGDGDFGMSVAKGFRQLKREWKEISTNATDMSTFLHACSMVIMEHCGGASGPIWGSAFRAASKAIVGKDSLTVADFADMMQAAVKGIQATGDRSFGRGAVVGDKTLIDALVPCADAWTESGKNGASFIDAFKAGAKAAVDGAKATEKIVARMGRAGTVGERSLGYPDAGAYALGVIFSEIYKNMKFHVNKVIE
;
A
#
# COMPACT_ATOMS: atom_id res chain seq x y z
N GLY A 1 -6.48 13.98 35.17
CA GLY A 1 -5.15 13.67 34.74
C GLY A 1 -4.18 14.78 35.10
N GLU A 2 -2.93 14.45 35.19
CA GLU A 2 -1.86 15.42 35.40
C GLU A 2 -1.71 16.31 34.16
N PRO A 3 -1.30 17.58 34.31
CA PRO A 3 -1.04 18.44 33.17
C PRO A 3 0.16 17.90 32.37
N GLY A 4 -0.04 17.71 31.07
CA GLY A 4 1.04 17.32 30.17
C GLY A 4 2.07 18.44 29.97
N ILE A 5 3.28 18.09 29.57
CA ILE A 5 4.35 19.05 29.27
C ILE A 5 4.05 19.82 27.98
N ASN A 6 3.50 19.11 26.98
CA ASN A 6 3.20 19.65 25.65
C ASN A 6 1.99 18.98 25.03
N ARG A 7 1.28 19.69 24.14
CA ARG A 7 0.19 19.16 23.33
C ARG A 7 0.48 19.45 21.87
N GLU A 8 0.64 18.39 21.09
CA GLU A 8 1.01 18.46 19.68
C GLU A 8 0.15 17.51 18.84
N PRO A 9 0.07 17.71 17.52
CA PRO A 9 -0.47 16.68 16.62
C PRO A 9 0.30 15.36 16.75
N LEU A 10 -0.36 14.25 16.42
CA LEU A 10 0.28 12.92 16.40
C LEU A 10 1.49 12.97 15.47
N LYS A 11 2.62 12.44 15.96
CA LYS A 11 3.89 12.37 15.25
C LYS A 11 4.20 10.91 14.89
N THR A 12 5.15 10.73 13.98
CA THR A 12 5.69 9.40 13.67
C THR A 12 6.39 8.80 14.90
N SER A 13 6.47 7.48 14.96
CA SER A 13 7.18 6.72 15.99
C SER A 13 8.62 7.24 16.19
N ALA A 14 9.36 7.46 15.12
CA ALA A 14 10.73 7.97 15.15
C ALA A 14 10.82 9.36 15.84
N ARG A 15 9.89 10.27 15.53
CA ARG A 15 9.83 11.60 16.16
C ARG A 15 9.49 11.54 17.64
N LEU A 16 8.59 10.64 18.01
CA LEU A 16 8.25 10.40 19.43
C LEU A 16 9.45 9.83 20.18
N ALA A 17 10.12 8.82 19.61
CA ALA A 17 11.33 8.24 20.17
C ALA A 17 12.45 9.28 20.36
N ASP A 18 12.69 10.13 19.35
CA ASP A 18 13.67 11.23 19.45
C ASP A 18 13.38 12.13 20.65
N THR A 19 12.12 12.59 20.77
CA THR A 19 11.73 13.53 21.82
C THR A 19 11.84 12.90 23.20
N MET A 20 11.36 11.65 23.38
CA MET A 20 11.32 10.98 24.67
C MET A 20 12.72 10.50 25.12
N VAL A 21 13.51 9.92 24.21
CA VAL A 21 14.87 9.47 24.53
C VAL A 21 15.78 10.65 24.86
N ASP A 22 15.70 11.76 24.11
CA ASP A 22 16.52 12.94 24.40
C ASP A 22 16.18 13.57 25.78
N ALA A 23 14.89 13.61 26.15
CA ALA A 23 14.46 14.09 27.45
C ALA A 23 14.97 13.19 28.60
N LEU A 24 14.77 11.86 28.46
CA LEU A 24 15.17 10.91 29.47
C LEU A 24 16.69 10.78 29.58
N ALA A 25 17.41 10.77 28.46
CA ALA A 25 18.87 10.71 28.48
C ALA A 25 19.48 11.93 29.15
N LYS A 26 18.91 13.11 28.97
CA LYS A 26 19.31 14.34 29.63
C LYS A 26 19.06 14.27 31.14
N GLU A 27 17.86 13.84 31.55
CA GLU A 27 17.47 13.76 32.97
C GLU A 27 18.30 12.73 33.72
N LEU A 28 18.60 11.60 33.11
CA LEU A 28 19.41 10.53 33.68
C LEU A 28 20.92 10.76 33.54
N GLU A 29 21.35 11.87 32.93
CA GLU A 29 22.74 12.17 32.64
C GLU A 29 23.46 10.99 31.95
N LEU A 30 22.79 10.37 30.97
CA LEU A 30 23.37 9.23 30.26
C LEU A 30 24.57 9.66 29.41
N THR A 31 25.61 8.88 29.50
CA THR A 31 26.85 9.03 28.75
C THR A 31 27.12 7.83 27.85
N GLU A 32 28.10 7.96 26.94
CA GLU A 32 28.53 6.84 26.10
C GLU A 32 28.91 5.62 26.96
N LYS A 33 28.48 4.43 26.52
CA LYS A 33 28.72 3.15 27.18
C LYS A 33 27.93 2.93 28.49
N ASP A 34 27.08 3.86 28.90
CA ASP A 34 26.13 3.54 29.95
C ASP A 34 25.26 2.37 29.50
N ARG A 35 24.95 1.49 30.45
CA ARG A 35 24.04 0.34 30.25
C ARG A 35 22.68 0.66 30.82
N VAL A 36 21.63 0.33 30.06
CA VAL A 36 20.27 0.62 30.46
C VAL A 36 19.33 -0.57 30.28
N ALA A 37 18.27 -0.61 31.08
CA ALA A 37 17.07 -1.38 30.78
C ALA A 37 16.00 -0.43 30.22
N VAL A 38 15.25 -0.91 29.22
CA VAL A 38 14.20 -0.16 28.56
C VAL A 38 12.86 -0.85 28.77
N LEU A 39 11.84 -0.10 29.18
CA LEU A 39 10.46 -0.55 29.25
C LEU A 39 9.61 0.31 28.32
N VAL A 40 9.03 -0.30 27.31
CA VAL A 40 7.97 0.28 26.46
C VAL A 40 6.64 -0.32 26.89
N ASN A 41 5.83 0.51 27.54
CA ASN A 41 4.58 0.08 28.14
C ASN A 41 3.38 0.70 27.43
N GLY A 42 2.44 -0.13 26.98
CA GLY A 42 1.18 0.30 26.38
C GLY A 42 0.08 0.51 27.42
N PHE A 43 -0.91 1.34 27.06
CA PHE A 43 -2.05 1.66 27.93
C PHE A 43 -3.34 0.92 27.56
N GLY A 44 -3.25 -0.15 26.77
CA GLY A 44 -4.38 -1.05 26.46
C GLY A 44 -4.88 -0.93 25.02
N ALA A 45 -5.10 0.29 24.50
CA ALA A 45 -5.59 0.47 23.11
C ALA A 45 -4.49 0.51 22.06
N THR A 46 -3.21 0.70 22.43
CA THR A 46 -2.09 0.66 21.46
C THR A 46 -1.71 -0.78 21.17
N PRO A 47 -1.78 -1.24 19.89
CA PRO A 47 -1.40 -2.59 19.50
C PRO A 47 0.04 -2.93 19.86
N LEU A 48 0.31 -4.18 20.25
CA LEU A 48 1.65 -4.64 20.60
C LEU A 48 2.66 -4.42 19.46
N MET A 49 2.23 -4.55 18.21
CA MET A 49 3.05 -4.30 17.04
C MET A 49 3.56 -2.84 16.98
N GLU A 50 2.72 -1.87 17.32
CA GLU A 50 3.11 -0.45 17.38
C GLU A 50 4.09 -0.18 18.54
N LEU A 51 3.93 -0.88 19.66
CA LEU A 51 4.89 -0.79 20.79
C LEU A 51 6.26 -1.32 20.37
N TYR A 52 6.33 -2.41 19.60
CA TYR A 52 7.60 -2.92 19.06
C TYR A 52 8.21 -2.00 18.00
N LEU A 53 7.40 -1.37 17.15
CA LEU A 53 7.87 -0.35 16.21
C LEU A 53 8.47 0.85 16.98
N PHE A 54 7.79 1.31 18.01
CA PHE A 54 8.28 2.39 18.86
C PHE A 54 9.59 2.00 19.56
N TYR A 55 9.69 0.76 20.09
CA TYR A 55 10.95 0.26 20.66
C TYR A 55 12.09 0.26 19.63
N TYR A 56 11.82 -0.15 18.38
CA TYR A 56 12.83 -0.13 17.32
C TYR A 56 13.45 1.26 17.13
N ASP A 57 12.62 2.30 17.08
CA ASP A 57 13.10 3.68 16.96
C ASP A 57 13.85 4.16 18.22
N VAL A 58 13.37 3.78 19.41
CA VAL A 58 14.05 4.04 20.69
C VAL A 58 15.44 3.39 20.70
N ALA A 59 15.54 2.14 20.30
CA ALA A 59 16.79 1.39 20.28
C ALA A 59 17.79 1.98 19.29
N LYS A 60 17.33 2.38 18.08
CA LYS A 60 18.17 3.13 17.13
C LYS A 60 18.74 4.41 17.72
N LYS A 61 17.90 5.16 18.42
CA LYS A 61 18.31 6.42 19.04
C LYS A 61 19.33 6.22 20.17
N LEU A 62 19.15 5.20 21.03
CA LEU A 62 20.09 4.84 22.08
C LEU A 62 21.41 4.35 21.49
N ALA A 63 21.37 3.51 20.45
CA ALA A 63 22.56 3.04 19.77
C ALA A 63 23.36 4.20 19.12
N ALA A 64 22.68 5.19 18.53
CA ALA A 64 23.31 6.37 17.97
C ALA A 64 24.01 7.25 19.04
N LYS A 65 23.63 7.10 20.30
CA LYS A 65 24.27 7.74 21.47
C LYS A 65 25.34 6.85 22.14
N ASN A 66 25.65 5.69 21.57
CA ASN A 66 26.55 4.65 22.14
C ASN A 66 26.11 4.17 23.54
N ILE A 67 24.79 4.13 23.81
CA ILE A 67 24.22 3.61 25.05
C ILE A 67 23.84 2.15 24.82
N ASP A 68 24.27 1.27 25.73
CA ASP A 68 24.05 -0.17 25.65
C ASP A 68 22.70 -0.55 26.27
N VAL A 69 21.82 -1.18 25.48
CA VAL A 69 20.54 -1.71 25.97
C VAL A 69 20.74 -3.16 26.41
N ALA A 70 20.93 -3.36 27.72
CA ALA A 70 21.14 -4.69 28.26
C ALA A 70 19.85 -5.49 28.43
N ARG A 71 18.71 -4.83 28.64
CA ARG A 71 17.44 -5.48 28.86
C ARG A 71 16.30 -4.64 28.25
N VAL A 72 15.31 -5.32 27.67
CA VAL A 72 14.11 -4.66 27.14
C VAL A 72 12.84 -5.40 27.54
N PHE A 73 11.80 -4.64 27.82
CA PHE A 73 10.45 -5.10 28.06
C PHE A 73 9.49 -4.31 27.21
N VAL A 74 8.66 -5.00 26.40
CA VAL A 74 7.63 -4.38 25.55
C VAL A 74 6.31 -5.08 25.82
N GLY A 75 5.31 -4.34 26.26
CA GLY A 75 3.99 -4.92 26.57
C GLY A 75 3.09 -3.97 27.35
N ASN A 76 1.98 -4.50 27.85
CA ASN A 76 1.03 -3.80 28.70
C ASN A 76 1.24 -4.20 30.16
N TYR A 77 2.12 -3.50 30.88
CA TYR A 77 2.48 -3.80 32.27
C TYR A 77 1.74 -2.93 33.27
N MET A 78 1.77 -1.61 33.07
CA MET A 78 0.96 -0.63 33.79
C MET A 78 -0.06 -0.07 32.80
N THR A 79 -1.20 -0.71 32.69
CA THR A 79 -2.13 -0.52 31.60
C THR A 79 -3.52 -0.09 32.07
N SER A 80 -4.35 0.33 31.14
CA SER A 80 -5.79 0.55 31.31
C SER A 80 -6.59 -0.38 30.38
N ILE A 81 -7.89 -0.21 30.34
CA ILE A 81 -8.76 -1.03 29.48
C ILE A 81 -8.64 -0.58 28.02
N ASP A 82 -8.68 0.74 27.75
CA ASP A 82 -8.89 1.27 26.40
C ASP A 82 -8.28 2.68 26.25
N MET A 83 -7.08 2.90 26.75
CA MET A 83 -6.40 4.18 26.55
C MET A 83 -5.33 4.05 25.46
N ALA A 84 -5.46 4.84 24.41
CA ALA A 84 -4.43 4.93 23.37
C ALA A 84 -3.21 5.69 23.92
N GLY A 85 -2.04 5.09 23.78
CA GLY A 85 -0.79 5.69 24.19
C GLY A 85 0.25 4.67 24.64
N ALA A 86 1.44 5.17 24.89
CA ALA A 86 2.56 4.40 25.42
C ALA A 86 3.40 5.25 26.37
N SER A 87 4.10 4.58 27.29
CA SER A 87 5.15 5.19 28.08
C SER A 87 6.50 4.55 27.80
N LEU A 88 7.55 5.35 27.90
CA LEU A 88 8.92 4.92 27.81
C LEU A 88 9.59 5.13 29.17
N SER A 89 10.14 4.07 29.75
CA SER A 89 10.98 4.15 30.94
C SER A 89 12.38 3.64 30.62
N ILE A 90 13.38 4.36 31.11
CA ILE A 90 14.79 3.99 31.00
C ILE A 90 15.37 3.90 32.42
N LEU A 91 15.97 2.76 32.73
CA LEU A 91 16.66 2.54 33.99
C LEU A 91 18.17 2.41 33.73
N LYS A 92 18.97 3.31 34.31
CA LYS A 92 20.43 3.22 34.26
C LYS A 92 20.87 2.07 35.18
N LEU A 93 21.66 1.15 34.64
CA LEU A 93 22.08 -0.06 35.33
C LEU A 93 23.44 0.12 35.99
N ASP A 94 23.51 -0.29 37.25
CA ASP A 94 24.75 -0.69 37.91
C ASP A 94 24.87 -2.22 37.95
N ALA A 95 25.96 -2.73 38.51
CA ALA A 95 26.22 -4.17 38.52
C ALA A 95 25.20 -4.95 39.41
N GLU A 96 24.68 -4.33 40.45
CA GLU A 96 23.70 -4.96 41.34
C GLU A 96 22.33 -5.03 40.68
N ILE A 97 21.85 -3.94 40.10
CA ILE A 97 20.56 -3.88 39.39
C ILE A 97 20.57 -4.80 38.17
N ASP A 98 21.67 -4.82 37.40
CA ASP A 98 21.81 -5.71 36.26
C ASP A 98 21.75 -7.20 36.68
N ALA A 99 22.42 -7.56 37.79
CA ALA A 99 22.34 -8.91 38.32
C ALA A 99 20.91 -9.28 38.76
N LEU A 100 20.23 -8.38 39.47
CA LEU A 100 18.85 -8.61 39.94
C LEU A 100 17.85 -8.74 38.78
N LEU A 101 18.00 -7.97 37.72
CA LEU A 101 17.15 -8.08 36.51
C LEU A 101 17.38 -9.37 35.72
N ASN A 102 18.49 -10.09 35.99
CA ASN A 102 18.79 -11.38 35.39
C ASN A 102 18.21 -12.56 36.20
N GLU A 103 17.70 -12.32 37.39
CA GLU A 103 17.05 -13.37 38.16
C GLU A 103 15.68 -13.74 37.57
N PRO A 104 15.32 -15.03 37.60
CA PRO A 104 13.99 -15.45 37.16
C PRO A 104 12.88 -14.82 37.99
N ALA A 105 11.85 -14.33 37.34
CA ALA A 105 10.65 -13.82 37.96
C ALA A 105 9.41 -14.35 37.24
N ASP A 106 8.44 -14.83 38.00
CA ASP A 106 7.17 -15.34 37.47
C ASP A 106 6.00 -14.78 38.30
N THR A 107 5.39 -13.71 37.76
CA THR A 107 4.21 -13.09 38.34
C THR A 107 3.04 -13.15 37.34
N ALA A 108 1.86 -12.73 37.74
CA ALA A 108 0.68 -12.75 36.87
C ALA A 108 0.86 -11.97 35.57
N ALA A 109 1.62 -10.86 35.58
CA ALA A 109 1.77 -9.97 34.44
C ALA A 109 3.22 -9.73 33.99
N PHE A 110 4.20 -10.24 34.72
CA PHE A 110 5.62 -10.01 34.46
C PHE A 110 6.42 -11.29 34.62
N LYS A 111 7.02 -11.74 33.49
CA LYS A 111 7.84 -12.97 33.49
C LYS A 111 9.23 -12.68 32.94
N VAL A 112 10.23 -13.17 33.65
CA VAL A 112 11.64 -13.15 33.26
C VAL A 112 12.18 -14.57 33.40
N SER A 113 12.71 -15.14 32.33
CA SER A 113 13.23 -16.52 32.31
C SER A 113 14.68 -16.62 32.85
N GLY A 114 15.32 -15.51 33.15
CA GLY A 114 16.72 -15.42 33.56
C GLY A 114 17.53 -14.48 32.67
N ALA A 115 18.85 -14.63 32.71
CA ALA A 115 19.76 -13.86 31.90
C ALA A 115 19.49 -14.03 30.40
N VAL A 116 19.70 -12.98 29.65
CA VAL A 116 19.63 -12.98 28.17
C VAL A 116 20.98 -12.63 27.58
N ASP A 117 21.28 -13.16 26.43
CA ASP A 117 22.43 -12.74 25.63
C ASP A 117 22.29 -11.28 25.20
N ALA A 118 23.42 -10.70 24.76
CA ALA A 118 23.41 -9.33 24.25
C ALA A 118 22.38 -9.13 23.15
N ILE A 119 21.60 -8.05 23.26
CA ILE A 119 20.62 -7.68 22.25
C ILE A 119 21.38 -7.17 21.02
N THR A 120 21.28 -7.88 19.91
CA THR A 120 21.87 -7.48 18.64
C THR A 120 20.78 -7.25 17.61
N PHE A 121 20.94 -6.20 16.80
CA PHE A 121 20.07 -6.01 15.65
C PHE A 121 20.46 -6.99 14.54
N ALA A 122 19.46 -7.64 13.94
CA ALA A 122 19.69 -8.45 12.75
C ALA A 122 20.23 -7.57 11.62
N GLU A 123 21.14 -8.11 10.79
CA GLU A 123 21.74 -7.37 9.67
C GLU A 123 20.73 -6.91 8.62
N TYR A 124 19.49 -7.44 8.64
CA TYR A 124 18.37 -7.00 7.79
C TYR A 124 18.07 -5.49 7.89
N PHE A 125 18.51 -4.84 8.95
CA PHE A 125 18.36 -3.39 9.12
C PHE A 125 19.53 -2.57 8.55
N LYS A 126 20.53 -3.21 7.95
CA LYS A 126 21.47 -2.50 7.08
C LYS A 126 20.74 -2.11 5.80
N ALA A 127 20.16 -0.93 5.87
CA ALA A 127 19.73 -0.13 4.74
C ALA A 127 19.29 -0.93 3.50
N SER A 128 18.03 -1.38 3.45
CA SER A 128 17.33 -1.22 2.19
C SER A 128 17.57 0.21 1.75
N THR A 129 17.91 0.42 0.49
CA THR A 129 17.95 1.73 -0.18
C THR A 129 16.94 2.66 0.50
N THR A 130 17.43 3.76 1.03
CA THR A 130 16.57 4.76 1.67
C THR A 130 15.47 5.09 0.69
N ASP A 131 14.21 5.03 1.12
CA ASP A 131 13.04 5.43 0.32
C ASP A 131 13.20 6.84 -0.27
N ASP A 132 14.18 7.58 0.19
CA ASP A 132 14.53 8.94 -0.22
C ASP A 132 14.95 9.05 -1.70
N ASP A 133 15.41 7.94 -2.33
CA ASP A 133 15.83 7.94 -3.74
C ASP A 133 14.76 7.39 -4.70
N VAL A 134 13.60 6.95 -4.19
CA VAL A 134 12.52 6.38 -5.03
C VAL A 134 11.53 7.45 -5.43
N CYS A 135 11.34 7.64 -6.74
CA CYS A 135 10.29 8.50 -7.25
C CYS A 135 8.93 7.81 -7.17
N TYR A 136 8.03 8.26 -6.29
CA TYR A 136 6.66 7.76 -6.19
C TYR A 136 5.68 8.51 -7.10
N GLY A 137 6.09 9.63 -7.70
CA GLY A 137 5.36 10.32 -8.76
C GLY A 137 5.60 9.69 -10.14
N ILE A 138 5.11 10.32 -11.19
CA ILE A 138 5.38 9.91 -12.57
C ILE A 138 6.83 10.29 -12.91
N GLU A 139 7.67 9.29 -13.19
CA GLU A 139 9.08 9.47 -13.57
C GLU A 139 9.35 9.16 -15.04
N THR A 140 8.39 8.51 -15.70
CA THR A 140 8.48 8.20 -17.14
C THR A 140 8.53 9.49 -17.96
N PRO A 141 9.35 9.58 -19.03
CA PRO A 141 9.43 10.76 -19.89
C PRO A 141 8.06 11.23 -20.37
N VAL A 142 7.83 12.55 -20.35
CA VAL A 142 6.53 13.17 -20.67
C VAL A 142 6.09 12.91 -22.12
N ASP A 143 7.02 12.69 -23.04
CA ASP A 143 6.74 12.33 -24.44
C ASP A 143 6.13 10.92 -24.56
N TYR A 144 6.35 10.03 -23.58
CA TYR A 144 5.71 8.71 -23.53
C TYR A 144 4.18 8.80 -23.31
N ALA A 145 3.67 9.95 -22.87
CA ALA A 145 2.24 10.22 -22.80
C ALA A 145 1.57 10.43 -24.18
N ALA A 146 2.36 10.66 -25.24
CA ALA A 146 1.84 10.98 -26.57
C ALA A 146 1.52 9.71 -27.35
N ILE A 147 0.25 9.54 -27.77
CA ILE A 147 -0.19 8.44 -28.65
C ILE A 147 -0.32 8.96 -30.08
N GLU A 148 0.50 8.39 -30.96
CA GLU A 148 0.52 8.72 -32.40
C GLU A 148 -0.17 7.59 -33.21
N GLY A 149 -1.50 7.55 -33.15
CA GLY A 149 -2.32 6.59 -33.88
C GLY A 149 -2.41 5.19 -33.28
N LYS A 150 -1.31 4.63 -32.77
CA LYS A 150 -1.27 3.35 -32.06
C LYS A 150 -0.51 3.49 -30.75
N LEU A 151 -0.91 2.71 -29.76
CA LEU A 151 -0.24 2.64 -28.46
C LEU A 151 0.96 1.69 -28.54
N ASN A 152 2.10 2.11 -28.07
CA ASN A 152 3.35 1.36 -28.08
C ASN A 152 3.87 1.09 -26.64
N LEU A 153 5.03 0.43 -26.52
CA LEU A 153 5.64 0.09 -25.23
C LEU A 153 5.88 1.34 -24.34
N ASN A 154 6.32 2.46 -24.92
CA ASN A 154 6.56 3.66 -24.15
C ASN A 154 5.26 4.24 -23.58
N ASN A 155 4.19 4.25 -24.39
CA ASN A 155 2.87 4.65 -23.91
C ASN A 155 2.39 3.72 -22.77
N LEU A 156 2.61 2.41 -22.88
CA LEU A 156 2.21 1.45 -21.86
C LEU A 156 2.99 1.63 -20.56
N LYS A 157 4.30 1.92 -20.65
CA LYS A 157 5.10 2.29 -19.49
C LYS A 157 4.53 3.53 -18.79
N TYR A 158 4.22 4.58 -19.56
CA TYR A 158 3.61 5.79 -19.00
C TYR A 158 2.27 5.52 -18.30
N LEU A 159 1.41 4.68 -18.91
CA LEU A 159 0.12 4.29 -18.33
C LEU A 159 0.29 3.62 -16.96
N VAL A 160 1.22 2.66 -16.86
CA VAL A 160 1.47 1.93 -15.59
C VAL A 160 2.13 2.83 -14.55
N ASP A 161 3.01 3.73 -14.96
CA ASP A 161 3.65 4.70 -14.08
C ASP A 161 2.63 5.71 -13.51
N ALA A 162 1.78 6.27 -14.37
CA ALA A 162 0.70 7.16 -13.96
C ALA A 162 -0.31 6.47 -13.04
N MET A 163 -0.64 5.20 -13.32
CA MET A 163 -1.46 4.36 -12.44
C MET A 163 -0.80 4.19 -11.06
N SER A 164 0.50 3.89 -11.04
CA SER A 164 1.26 3.70 -9.80
C SER A 164 1.26 4.96 -8.94
N ALA A 165 1.56 6.11 -9.54
CA ALA A 165 1.55 7.39 -8.86
C ALA A 165 0.16 7.72 -8.31
N CYS A 166 -0.90 7.54 -9.11
CA CYS A 166 -2.29 7.76 -8.71
C CYS A 166 -2.70 6.89 -7.51
N ILE A 167 -2.35 5.60 -7.51
CA ILE A 167 -2.66 4.67 -6.41
C ILE A 167 -1.95 5.09 -5.14
N ILE A 168 -0.66 5.44 -5.22
CA ILE A 168 0.14 5.83 -4.05
C ILE A 168 -0.36 7.14 -3.45
N GLU A 169 -0.71 8.11 -4.29
CA GLU A 169 -1.24 9.41 -3.86
C GLU A 169 -2.61 9.28 -3.18
N ASN A 170 -3.45 8.34 -3.65
CA ASN A 170 -4.80 8.13 -3.14
C ASN A 170 -4.91 7.02 -2.08
N GLU A 171 -3.80 6.56 -1.49
CA GLU A 171 -3.82 5.49 -0.47
C GLU A 171 -4.78 5.81 0.67
N VAL A 172 -4.66 6.99 1.29
CA VAL A 172 -5.49 7.38 2.43
C VAL A 172 -6.96 7.50 2.03
N PRO A 173 -7.35 8.25 0.99
CA PRO A 173 -8.74 8.30 0.53
C PRO A 173 -9.34 6.92 0.21
N PHE A 174 -8.57 5.99 -0.35
CA PHE A 174 -9.06 4.64 -0.63
C PHE A 174 -9.25 3.81 0.65
N CYS A 175 -8.39 3.97 1.65
CA CYS A 175 -8.58 3.36 2.97
C CYS A 175 -9.81 3.92 3.69
N GLU A 176 -9.98 5.24 3.68
CA GLU A 176 -11.13 5.91 4.29
C GLU A 176 -12.44 5.42 3.69
N LEU A 177 -12.51 5.31 2.35
CA LEU A 177 -13.70 4.81 1.68
C LEU A 177 -13.97 3.34 2.03
N ASP A 178 -12.93 2.50 2.05
CA ASP A 178 -13.07 1.08 2.39
C ASP A 178 -13.54 0.87 3.84
N SER A 179 -13.20 1.77 4.75
CA SER A 179 -13.62 1.67 6.17
C SER A 179 -15.13 1.67 6.39
N HIS A 180 -15.93 2.14 5.42
CA HIS A 180 -17.38 2.15 5.51
C HIS A 180 -18.01 0.76 5.28
N ALA A 181 -17.41 -0.08 4.46
CA ALA A 181 -17.95 -1.39 4.10
C ALA A 181 -16.92 -2.54 4.17
N GLY A 182 -15.65 -2.22 4.36
CA GLY A 182 -14.53 -3.16 4.50
C GLY A 182 -13.86 -3.01 5.86
N ASP A 183 -12.57 -3.28 5.89
CA ASP A 183 -11.71 -3.16 7.08
C ASP A 183 -10.75 -1.95 7.00
N GLY A 184 -10.89 -1.09 6.00
CA GLY A 184 -10.14 0.14 5.84
C GLY A 184 -8.70 -0.05 5.36
N ASP A 185 -8.33 -1.22 4.85
CA ASP A 185 -6.96 -1.53 4.44
C ASP A 185 -6.72 -1.51 2.92
N PHE A 186 -7.77 -1.34 2.12
CA PHE A 186 -7.69 -1.46 0.66
C PHE A 186 -6.63 -0.56 0.03
N GLY A 187 -6.62 0.74 0.37
CA GLY A 187 -5.66 1.69 -0.18
C GLY A 187 -4.21 1.29 0.15
N MET A 188 -3.94 0.96 1.41
CA MET A 188 -2.63 0.51 1.87
C MET A 188 -2.21 -0.81 1.20
N SER A 189 -3.13 -1.75 1.09
CA SER A 189 -2.90 -3.06 0.48
C SER A 189 -2.49 -2.94 -0.99
N VAL A 190 -3.13 -2.06 -1.76
CA VAL A 190 -2.78 -1.84 -3.17
C VAL A 190 -1.52 -0.99 -3.28
N ALA A 191 -1.43 0.13 -2.57
CA ALA A 191 -0.29 1.04 -2.64
C ALA A 191 1.04 0.36 -2.29
N LYS A 192 1.04 -0.61 -1.36
CA LYS A 192 2.22 -1.40 -1.01
C LYS A 192 2.85 -2.08 -2.23
N GLY A 193 2.04 -2.73 -3.06
CA GLY A 193 2.53 -3.38 -4.27
C GLY A 193 3.02 -2.39 -5.33
N PHE A 194 2.31 -1.28 -5.51
CA PHE A 194 2.70 -0.26 -6.48
C PHE A 194 3.93 0.56 -6.02
N ARG A 195 4.16 0.74 -4.71
CA ARG A 195 5.44 1.25 -4.20
C ARG A 195 6.60 0.31 -4.52
N GLN A 196 6.39 -1.00 -4.36
CA GLN A 196 7.43 -1.96 -4.73
C GLN A 196 7.69 -1.94 -6.24
N LEU A 197 6.64 -1.84 -7.05
CA LEU A 197 6.78 -1.66 -8.50
C LEU A 197 7.62 -0.42 -8.84
N LYS A 198 7.44 0.69 -8.12
CA LYS A 198 8.25 1.90 -8.28
C LYS A 198 9.71 1.70 -7.85
N ARG A 199 9.98 0.93 -6.81
CA ARG A 199 11.35 0.58 -6.41
C ARG A 199 12.08 -0.23 -7.48
N GLU A 200 11.37 -1.13 -8.15
CA GLU A 200 11.90 -1.98 -9.22
C GLU A 200 11.74 -1.36 -10.63
N TRP A 201 11.19 -0.16 -10.72
CA TRP A 201 10.78 0.47 -11.98
C TRP A 201 11.89 0.54 -13.01
N LYS A 202 13.07 0.99 -12.59
CA LYS A 202 14.23 1.13 -13.48
C LYS A 202 14.64 -0.21 -14.08
N GLU A 203 14.65 -1.27 -13.28
CA GLU A 203 15.00 -2.60 -13.74
C GLU A 203 13.93 -3.15 -14.70
N ILE A 204 12.66 -3.11 -14.31
CA ILE A 204 11.52 -3.60 -15.09
C ILE A 204 11.42 -2.85 -16.42
N SER A 205 11.51 -1.52 -16.39
CA SER A 205 11.36 -0.72 -17.62
C SER A 205 12.54 -0.86 -18.57
N THR A 206 13.76 -1.10 -18.06
CA THR A 206 14.97 -1.31 -18.89
C THR A 206 15.00 -2.70 -19.50
N ASN A 207 14.60 -3.74 -18.75
CA ASN A 207 14.65 -5.13 -19.20
C ASN A 207 13.47 -5.55 -20.07
N ALA A 208 12.42 -4.74 -20.13
CA ALA A 208 11.26 -5.03 -20.98
C ALA A 208 11.61 -4.93 -22.46
N THR A 209 11.49 -6.04 -23.18
CA THR A 209 11.75 -6.13 -24.62
C THR A 209 10.52 -5.80 -25.47
N ASP A 210 9.32 -5.99 -24.91
CA ASP A 210 8.03 -5.76 -25.53
C ASP A 210 6.94 -5.48 -24.47
N MET A 211 5.74 -5.11 -24.93
CA MET A 211 4.61 -4.77 -24.05
C MET A 211 4.13 -5.94 -23.19
N SER A 212 4.19 -7.16 -23.70
CA SER A 212 3.77 -8.35 -22.97
C SER A 212 4.74 -8.67 -21.83
N THR A 213 6.04 -8.69 -22.09
CA THR A 213 7.07 -8.93 -21.07
C THR A 213 7.06 -7.84 -20.00
N PHE A 214 6.83 -6.59 -20.38
CA PHE A 214 6.67 -5.48 -19.45
C PHE A 214 5.50 -5.70 -18.48
N LEU A 215 4.27 -5.94 -19.00
CA LEU A 215 3.10 -6.19 -18.15
C LEU A 215 3.25 -7.47 -17.32
N HIS A 216 3.93 -8.48 -17.84
CA HIS A 216 4.19 -9.70 -17.09
C HIS A 216 5.09 -9.42 -15.87
N ALA A 217 6.18 -8.68 -16.05
CA ALA A 217 7.06 -8.29 -14.94
C ALA A 217 6.28 -7.47 -13.89
N CYS A 218 5.50 -6.46 -14.31
CA CYS A 218 4.63 -5.72 -13.42
C CYS A 218 3.67 -6.65 -12.65
N SER A 219 3.06 -7.64 -13.33
CA SER A 219 2.13 -8.57 -12.70
C SER A 219 2.75 -9.39 -11.57
N MET A 220 4.02 -9.76 -11.70
CA MET A 220 4.73 -10.54 -10.67
C MET A 220 4.94 -9.72 -9.40
N VAL A 221 5.43 -8.50 -9.55
CA VAL A 221 5.63 -7.60 -8.40
C VAL A 221 4.30 -7.26 -7.71
N ILE A 222 3.27 -6.94 -8.48
CA ILE A 222 1.93 -6.63 -7.94
C ILE A 222 1.36 -7.83 -7.19
N MET A 223 1.45 -9.03 -7.76
CA MET A 223 0.93 -10.26 -7.16
C MET A 223 1.63 -10.60 -5.84
N GLU A 224 2.93 -10.37 -5.74
CA GLU A 224 3.74 -10.71 -4.58
C GLU A 224 3.60 -9.67 -3.46
N HIS A 225 3.49 -8.38 -3.81
CA HIS A 225 3.66 -7.30 -2.84
C HIS A 225 2.38 -6.55 -2.47
N CYS A 226 1.30 -6.61 -3.26
CA CYS A 226 0.00 -6.11 -2.79
C CYS A 226 -0.53 -6.97 -1.64
N GLY A 227 -1.16 -6.33 -0.65
CA GLY A 227 -1.69 -7.01 0.52
C GLY A 227 -2.95 -7.83 0.22
N GLY A 228 -3.17 -8.89 1.02
CA GLY A 228 -4.42 -9.65 1.05
C GLY A 228 -4.90 -10.15 -0.31
N ALA A 229 -6.18 -9.96 -0.59
CA ALA A 229 -6.80 -10.36 -1.87
C ALA A 229 -6.39 -9.45 -3.05
N SER A 230 -5.87 -8.26 -2.79
CA SER A 230 -5.49 -7.31 -3.83
C SER A 230 -4.36 -7.86 -4.72
N GLY A 231 -3.37 -8.55 -4.15
CA GLY A 231 -2.28 -9.17 -4.92
C GLY A 231 -2.78 -10.10 -6.03
N PRO A 232 -3.50 -11.18 -5.70
CA PRO A 232 -4.08 -12.07 -6.70
C PRO A 232 -5.02 -11.39 -7.69
N ILE A 233 -5.83 -10.42 -7.26
CA ILE A 233 -6.80 -9.72 -8.11
C ILE A 233 -6.08 -8.82 -9.13
N TRP A 234 -5.28 -7.87 -8.66
CA TRP A 234 -4.58 -6.93 -9.54
C TRP A 234 -3.50 -7.63 -10.37
N GLY A 235 -2.73 -8.54 -9.76
CA GLY A 235 -1.71 -9.30 -10.47
C GLY A 235 -2.28 -10.18 -11.58
N SER A 236 -3.45 -10.82 -11.37
CA SER A 236 -4.10 -11.62 -12.41
C SER A 236 -4.64 -10.78 -13.58
N ALA A 237 -5.08 -9.54 -13.30
CA ALA A 237 -5.48 -8.59 -14.35
C ALA A 237 -4.31 -8.26 -15.27
N PHE A 238 -3.18 -7.84 -14.70
CA PHE A 238 -1.96 -7.54 -15.45
C PHE A 238 -1.42 -8.76 -16.20
N ARG A 239 -1.45 -9.93 -15.58
CA ARG A 239 -1.00 -11.18 -16.21
C ARG A 239 -1.88 -11.60 -17.38
N ALA A 240 -3.20 -11.44 -17.27
CA ALA A 240 -4.12 -11.74 -18.35
C ALA A 240 -3.99 -10.72 -19.50
N ALA A 241 -3.85 -9.44 -19.17
CA ALA A 241 -3.56 -8.37 -20.11
C ALA A 241 -2.27 -8.64 -20.89
N SER A 242 -1.18 -9.00 -20.21
CA SER A 242 0.11 -9.39 -20.82
C SER A 242 -0.07 -10.48 -21.87
N LYS A 243 -0.78 -11.56 -21.53
CA LYS A 243 -1.01 -12.68 -22.44
C LYS A 243 -1.82 -12.32 -23.69
N ALA A 244 -2.76 -11.39 -23.56
CA ALA A 244 -3.61 -10.98 -24.68
C ALA A 244 -2.86 -10.22 -25.78
N ILE A 245 -1.70 -9.64 -25.46
CA ILE A 245 -0.93 -8.80 -26.37
C ILE A 245 0.42 -9.38 -26.80
N VAL A 246 0.63 -10.68 -26.56
CA VAL A 246 1.83 -11.40 -27.01
C VAL A 246 2.03 -11.22 -28.51
N GLY A 247 3.26 -10.83 -28.90
CA GLY A 247 3.63 -10.66 -30.32
C GLY A 247 3.09 -9.39 -31.00
N LYS A 248 2.52 -8.45 -30.22
CA LYS A 248 2.08 -7.17 -30.75
C LYS A 248 3.13 -6.09 -30.47
N ASP A 249 3.62 -5.43 -31.51
CA ASP A 249 4.56 -4.29 -31.40
C ASP A 249 3.85 -2.97 -31.07
N SER A 250 2.56 -2.89 -31.38
CA SER A 250 1.69 -1.75 -31.08
C SER A 250 0.23 -2.19 -30.99
N LEU A 251 -0.59 -1.42 -30.27
CA LEU A 251 -1.99 -1.73 -30.06
C LEU A 251 -2.86 -0.68 -30.79
N THR A 252 -3.87 -1.16 -31.48
CA THR A 252 -5.03 -0.37 -31.89
C THR A 252 -6.01 -0.22 -30.72
N VAL A 253 -7.04 0.61 -30.87
CA VAL A 253 -8.13 0.72 -29.87
C VAL A 253 -8.80 -0.64 -29.64
N ALA A 254 -8.99 -1.43 -30.69
CA ALA A 254 -9.56 -2.79 -30.59
C ALA A 254 -8.63 -3.74 -29.83
N ASP A 255 -7.32 -3.70 -30.11
CA ASP A 255 -6.35 -4.54 -29.38
C ASP A 255 -6.30 -4.17 -27.88
N PHE A 256 -6.39 -2.88 -27.55
CA PHE A 256 -6.45 -2.43 -26.17
C PHE A 256 -7.76 -2.86 -25.50
N ALA A 257 -8.88 -2.82 -26.21
CA ALA A 257 -10.14 -3.35 -25.73
C ALA A 257 -10.06 -4.86 -25.39
N ASP A 258 -9.46 -5.66 -26.29
CA ASP A 258 -9.23 -7.09 -26.05
C ASP A 258 -8.35 -7.34 -24.82
N MET A 259 -7.33 -6.51 -24.62
CA MET A 259 -6.47 -6.54 -23.43
C MET A 259 -7.27 -6.23 -22.15
N MET A 260 -8.16 -5.24 -22.17
CA MET A 260 -9.02 -4.90 -21.03
C MET A 260 -10.02 -6.03 -20.73
N GLN A 261 -10.64 -6.63 -21.75
CA GLN A 261 -11.51 -7.79 -21.58
C GLN A 261 -10.77 -9.00 -21.01
N ALA A 262 -9.51 -9.20 -21.41
CA ALA A 262 -8.68 -10.25 -20.83
C ALA A 262 -8.38 -9.99 -19.34
N ALA A 263 -8.13 -8.74 -18.96
CA ALA A 263 -7.95 -8.35 -17.55
C ALA A 263 -9.20 -8.68 -16.71
N VAL A 264 -10.39 -8.35 -17.21
CA VAL A 264 -11.68 -8.72 -16.58
C VAL A 264 -11.75 -10.23 -16.33
N LYS A 265 -11.50 -11.03 -17.38
CA LYS A 265 -11.54 -12.50 -17.28
C LYS A 265 -10.50 -13.04 -16.31
N GLY A 266 -9.31 -12.45 -16.25
CA GLY A 266 -8.26 -12.82 -15.30
C GLY A 266 -8.71 -12.66 -13.85
N ILE A 267 -9.36 -11.54 -13.53
CA ILE A 267 -9.92 -11.28 -12.19
C ILE A 267 -11.05 -12.26 -11.89
N GLN A 268 -11.99 -12.45 -12.82
CA GLN A 268 -13.11 -13.37 -12.62
C GLN A 268 -12.65 -14.81 -12.38
N ALA A 269 -11.67 -15.30 -13.14
CA ALA A 269 -11.08 -16.62 -12.95
C ALA A 269 -10.35 -16.76 -11.58
N THR A 270 -9.83 -15.68 -11.04
CA THR A 270 -9.26 -15.67 -9.68
C THR A 270 -10.38 -15.76 -8.64
N GLY A 271 -11.49 -15.06 -8.83
CA GLY A 271 -12.68 -15.17 -8.00
C GLY A 271 -13.27 -16.58 -8.00
N ASP A 272 -13.35 -17.24 -9.15
CA ASP A 272 -13.80 -18.63 -9.26
C ASP A 272 -13.01 -19.57 -8.34
N ARG A 273 -11.70 -19.42 -8.32
CA ARG A 273 -10.83 -20.26 -7.48
C ARG A 273 -10.94 -19.95 -5.99
N SER A 274 -11.18 -18.68 -5.64
CA SER A 274 -11.17 -18.23 -4.24
C SER A 274 -12.55 -18.27 -3.57
N PHE A 275 -13.62 -18.05 -4.34
CA PHE A 275 -14.98 -17.88 -3.84
C PHE A 275 -16.00 -18.84 -4.49
N GLY A 276 -15.55 -19.73 -5.37
CA GLY A 276 -16.40 -20.67 -6.10
C GLY A 276 -17.20 -20.03 -7.24
N ARG A 277 -17.07 -18.73 -7.48
CA ARG A 277 -17.60 -18.01 -8.64
C ARG A 277 -16.82 -16.74 -8.93
N GLY A 278 -16.83 -16.29 -10.17
CA GLY A 278 -16.33 -14.99 -10.57
C GLY A 278 -17.29 -13.87 -10.16
N ALA A 279 -16.73 -12.70 -9.88
CA ALA A 279 -17.52 -11.50 -9.65
C ALA A 279 -18.22 -11.04 -10.94
N VAL A 280 -19.43 -10.54 -10.81
CA VAL A 280 -20.22 -9.96 -11.92
C VAL A 280 -20.68 -8.55 -11.55
N VAL A 281 -21.07 -7.77 -12.55
CA VAL A 281 -21.68 -6.45 -12.33
C VAL A 281 -22.94 -6.63 -11.45
N GLY A 282 -23.02 -5.87 -10.37
CA GLY A 282 -24.06 -5.96 -9.37
C GLY A 282 -23.63 -6.67 -8.08
N ASP A 283 -22.40 -7.19 -8.00
CA ASP A 283 -21.84 -7.78 -6.77
C ASP A 283 -21.23 -6.74 -5.82
N LYS A 284 -21.08 -5.51 -6.27
CA LYS A 284 -20.42 -4.42 -5.56
C LYS A 284 -18.94 -4.76 -5.30
N THR A 285 -18.18 -4.82 -6.38
CA THR A 285 -16.75 -5.06 -6.42
C THR A 285 -16.09 -4.18 -7.48
N LEU A 286 -14.78 -4.20 -7.60
CA LEU A 286 -14.06 -3.49 -8.68
C LEU A 286 -14.56 -3.89 -10.09
N ILE A 287 -15.19 -5.05 -10.25
CA ILE A 287 -15.76 -5.52 -11.53
C ILE A 287 -16.91 -4.62 -11.99
N ASP A 288 -17.62 -3.99 -11.07
CA ASP A 288 -18.70 -3.04 -11.38
C ASP A 288 -18.21 -1.78 -12.11
N ALA A 289 -16.94 -1.44 -12.00
CA ALA A 289 -16.30 -0.37 -12.77
C ALA A 289 -15.51 -0.92 -13.97
N LEU A 290 -14.81 -2.04 -13.81
CA LEU A 290 -13.91 -2.56 -14.83
C LEU A 290 -14.65 -3.14 -16.03
N VAL A 291 -15.75 -3.85 -15.84
CA VAL A 291 -16.55 -4.41 -16.95
C VAL A 291 -17.14 -3.29 -17.81
N PRO A 292 -17.86 -2.30 -17.26
CA PRO A 292 -18.35 -1.19 -18.09
C PRO A 292 -17.24 -0.42 -18.82
N CYS A 293 -16.09 -0.26 -18.17
CA CYS A 293 -14.91 0.35 -18.81
C CYS A 293 -14.44 -0.47 -20.02
N ALA A 294 -14.22 -1.78 -19.83
CA ALA A 294 -13.78 -2.68 -20.92
C ALA A 294 -14.81 -2.77 -22.05
N ASP A 295 -16.09 -2.74 -21.73
CA ASP A 295 -17.17 -2.71 -22.74
C ASP A 295 -17.19 -1.40 -23.54
N ALA A 296 -16.95 -0.26 -22.87
CA ALA A 296 -16.82 1.03 -23.56
C ALA A 296 -15.61 1.06 -24.50
N TRP A 297 -14.50 0.44 -24.13
CA TRP A 297 -13.35 0.24 -25.02
C TRP A 297 -13.70 -0.65 -26.21
N THR A 298 -14.41 -1.76 -25.97
CA THR A 298 -14.86 -2.68 -27.03
C THR A 298 -15.76 -1.97 -28.06
N GLU A 299 -16.70 -1.17 -27.57
CA GLU A 299 -17.59 -0.39 -28.44
C GLU A 299 -16.82 0.69 -29.23
N SER A 300 -15.88 1.37 -28.55
CA SER A 300 -14.99 2.33 -29.21
C SER A 300 -14.17 1.69 -30.33
N GLY A 301 -13.62 0.49 -30.09
CA GLY A 301 -12.87 -0.27 -31.10
C GLY A 301 -13.73 -0.66 -32.32
N LYS A 302 -14.96 -1.13 -32.09
CA LYS A 302 -15.92 -1.48 -33.17
C LYS A 302 -16.30 -0.29 -34.02
N ASN A 303 -16.42 0.89 -33.40
CA ASN A 303 -16.82 2.11 -34.08
C ASN A 303 -15.65 2.88 -34.70
N GLY A 304 -14.41 2.35 -34.61
CA GLY A 304 -13.24 3.02 -35.17
C GLY A 304 -12.89 4.34 -34.47
N ALA A 305 -13.25 4.47 -33.19
CA ALA A 305 -12.99 5.66 -32.39
C ALA A 305 -11.48 5.93 -32.23
N SER A 306 -11.15 7.20 -32.02
CA SER A 306 -9.79 7.58 -31.63
C SER A 306 -9.42 7.12 -30.22
N PHE A 307 -8.12 7.06 -29.89
CA PHE A 307 -7.68 6.75 -28.52
C PHE A 307 -8.22 7.77 -27.52
N ILE A 308 -8.28 9.07 -27.86
CA ILE A 308 -8.82 10.09 -26.94
C ILE A 308 -10.28 9.82 -26.59
N ASP A 309 -11.10 9.47 -27.59
CA ASP A 309 -12.51 9.17 -27.40
C ASP A 309 -12.70 7.87 -26.59
N ALA A 310 -11.88 6.86 -26.89
CA ALA A 310 -11.90 5.59 -26.18
C ALA A 310 -11.48 5.73 -24.70
N PHE A 311 -10.39 6.45 -24.41
CA PHE A 311 -9.99 6.76 -23.03
C PHE A 311 -11.08 7.54 -22.27
N LYS A 312 -11.67 8.55 -22.92
CA LYS A 312 -12.76 9.33 -22.34
C LYS A 312 -13.98 8.46 -22.02
N ALA A 313 -14.38 7.62 -22.98
CA ALA A 313 -15.52 6.72 -22.80
C ALA A 313 -15.26 5.69 -21.69
N GLY A 314 -14.08 5.06 -21.69
CA GLY A 314 -13.68 4.09 -20.68
C GLY A 314 -13.61 4.69 -19.27
N ALA A 315 -12.98 5.84 -19.11
CA ALA A 315 -12.91 6.55 -17.83
C ALA A 315 -14.30 6.92 -17.31
N LYS A 316 -15.17 7.45 -18.18
CA LYS A 316 -16.56 7.77 -17.83
C LYS A 316 -17.32 6.53 -17.37
N ALA A 317 -17.21 5.43 -18.11
CA ALA A 317 -17.89 4.18 -17.78
C ALA A 317 -17.42 3.61 -16.44
N ALA A 318 -16.13 3.70 -16.14
CA ALA A 318 -15.60 3.28 -14.83
C ALA A 318 -16.16 4.12 -13.68
N VAL A 319 -16.21 5.45 -13.83
CA VAL A 319 -16.78 6.36 -12.83
C VAL A 319 -18.26 6.10 -12.61
N ASP A 320 -19.02 5.95 -13.70
CA ASP A 320 -20.46 5.68 -13.63
C ASP A 320 -20.73 4.31 -12.97
N GLY A 321 -19.94 3.29 -13.31
CA GLY A 321 -20.01 1.96 -12.71
C GLY A 321 -19.70 1.97 -11.22
N ALA A 322 -18.64 2.67 -10.81
CA ALA A 322 -18.30 2.87 -9.40
C ALA A 322 -19.45 3.53 -8.63
N LYS A 323 -20.00 4.62 -9.17
CA LYS A 323 -21.13 5.33 -8.56
C LYS A 323 -22.40 4.47 -8.46
N ALA A 324 -22.66 3.62 -9.42
CA ALA A 324 -23.81 2.71 -9.38
C ALA A 324 -23.76 1.77 -8.18
N THR A 325 -22.57 1.43 -7.67
CA THR A 325 -22.40 0.54 -6.50
C THR A 325 -22.89 1.15 -5.19
N GLU A 326 -23.08 2.46 -5.08
CA GLU A 326 -23.65 3.11 -3.91
C GLU A 326 -25.05 2.56 -3.55
N LYS A 327 -25.80 2.12 -4.56
CA LYS A 327 -27.18 1.65 -4.43
C LYS A 327 -27.30 0.14 -4.30
N ILE A 328 -26.17 -0.57 -4.23
CA ILE A 328 -26.13 -2.05 -4.21
C ILE A 328 -25.67 -2.50 -2.83
N VAL A 329 -26.33 -3.52 -2.28
CA VAL A 329 -25.80 -4.26 -1.14
C VAL A 329 -24.71 -5.21 -1.65
N ALA A 330 -23.54 -5.18 -1.03
CA ALA A 330 -22.42 -6.02 -1.43
C ALA A 330 -22.76 -7.52 -1.29
N ARG A 331 -22.36 -8.30 -2.31
CA ARG A 331 -22.64 -9.74 -2.41
C ARG A 331 -21.37 -10.58 -2.44
N MET A 332 -20.20 -9.96 -2.50
CA MET A 332 -18.92 -10.63 -2.62
C MET A 332 -17.82 -9.86 -1.88
N GLY A 333 -16.72 -10.55 -1.60
CA GLY A 333 -15.59 -9.98 -0.86
C GLY A 333 -15.93 -9.71 0.62
N ARG A 334 -15.10 -8.90 1.28
CA ARG A 334 -15.33 -8.54 2.70
C ARG A 334 -16.60 -7.72 2.89
N ALA A 335 -16.87 -6.79 1.99
CA ALA A 335 -18.10 -6.01 2.02
C ALA A 335 -19.38 -6.88 1.94
N GLY A 336 -19.31 -8.06 1.35
CA GLY A 336 -20.43 -9.02 1.32
C GLY A 336 -20.84 -9.55 2.69
N THR A 337 -20.01 -9.42 3.72
CA THR A 337 -20.29 -9.87 5.09
C THR A 337 -20.99 -8.82 5.95
N VAL A 338 -21.04 -7.55 5.52
CA VAL A 338 -21.60 -6.45 6.30
C VAL A 338 -23.02 -6.05 5.92
N GLY A 339 -23.59 -6.69 4.87
CA GLY A 339 -24.99 -6.52 4.47
C GLY A 339 -25.33 -5.07 4.11
N GLU A 340 -26.44 -4.56 4.64
CA GLU A 340 -26.96 -3.23 4.34
C GLU A 340 -26.03 -2.07 4.76
N ARG A 341 -25.06 -2.30 5.65
CA ARG A 341 -24.04 -1.30 5.99
C ARG A 341 -23.20 -0.89 4.79
N SER A 342 -23.16 -1.71 3.74
CA SER A 342 -22.46 -1.38 2.50
C SER A 342 -23.19 -0.35 1.63
N LEU A 343 -24.45 0.00 1.90
CA LEU A 343 -25.23 0.98 1.13
C LEU A 343 -24.75 2.43 1.39
N GLY A 344 -24.94 3.28 0.38
CA GLY A 344 -24.67 4.72 0.47
C GLY A 344 -23.25 5.13 0.13
N TYR A 345 -22.35 4.17 0.01
CA TYR A 345 -20.94 4.40 -0.38
C TYR A 345 -20.59 3.54 -1.60
N PRO A 346 -19.75 4.02 -2.54
CA PRO A 346 -19.28 3.18 -3.63
C PRO A 346 -18.34 2.09 -3.11
N ASP A 347 -18.20 1.01 -3.88
CA ASP A 347 -17.13 0.04 -3.63
C ASP A 347 -15.76 0.69 -3.77
N ALA A 348 -14.85 0.45 -2.82
CA ALA A 348 -13.54 1.10 -2.81
C ALA A 348 -12.69 0.74 -4.04
N GLY A 349 -12.73 -0.53 -4.47
CA GLY A 349 -12.02 -0.99 -5.68
C GLY A 349 -12.61 -0.41 -6.96
N ALA A 350 -13.93 -0.35 -7.08
CA ALA A 350 -14.60 0.28 -8.22
C ALA A 350 -14.30 1.79 -8.28
N TYR A 351 -14.36 2.46 -7.13
CA TYR A 351 -14.03 3.89 -7.04
C TYR A 351 -12.57 4.16 -7.43
N ALA A 352 -11.63 3.35 -6.94
CA ALA A 352 -10.23 3.46 -7.30
C ALA A 352 -10.01 3.34 -8.81
N LEU A 353 -10.67 2.41 -9.50
CA LEU A 353 -10.60 2.29 -10.95
C LEU A 353 -11.17 3.54 -11.65
N GLY A 354 -12.25 4.11 -11.15
CA GLY A 354 -12.80 5.37 -11.67
C GLY A 354 -11.81 6.52 -11.57
N VAL A 355 -11.13 6.66 -10.43
CA VAL A 355 -10.07 7.66 -10.20
C VAL A 355 -8.88 7.41 -11.13
N ILE A 356 -8.35 6.18 -11.17
CA ILE A 356 -7.19 5.80 -11.97
C ILE A 356 -7.43 6.08 -13.46
N PHE A 357 -8.53 5.61 -14.05
CA PHE A 357 -8.80 5.82 -15.46
C PHE A 357 -9.06 7.29 -15.82
N SER A 358 -9.63 8.06 -14.88
CA SER A 358 -9.80 9.51 -15.04
C SER A 358 -8.46 10.25 -15.03
N GLU A 359 -7.55 9.91 -14.12
CA GLU A 359 -6.21 10.52 -14.06
C GLU A 359 -5.36 10.12 -15.27
N ILE A 360 -5.42 8.86 -15.70
CA ILE A 360 -4.76 8.43 -16.95
C ILE A 360 -5.27 9.26 -18.13
N TYR A 361 -6.59 9.40 -18.29
CA TYR A 361 -7.16 10.19 -19.39
C TYR A 361 -6.69 11.64 -19.38
N LYS A 362 -6.60 12.28 -18.21
CA LYS A 362 -6.13 13.66 -18.06
C LYS A 362 -4.65 13.83 -18.42
N ASN A 363 -3.82 12.84 -18.09
CA ASN A 363 -2.37 12.91 -18.24
C ASN A 363 -1.88 12.48 -19.63
N MET A 364 -2.66 11.68 -20.37
CA MET A 364 -2.30 11.29 -21.74
C MET A 364 -2.39 12.46 -22.71
N LYS A 365 -1.43 12.53 -23.61
CA LYS A 365 -1.39 13.52 -24.70
C LYS A 365 -1.85 12.85 -26.00
N PHE A 366 -2.88 13.40 -26.60
CA PHE A 366 -3.43 12.89 -27.84
C PHE A 366 -3.12 13.85 -28.98
N HIS A 367 -2.42 13.39 -30.00
CA HIS A 367 -2.25 14.15 -31.22
C HIS A 367 -3.56 14.07 -32.00
N VAL A 368 -4.30 15.17 -32.01
CA VAL A 368 -5.40 15.37 -32.94
C VAL A 368 -4.77 15.71 -34.30
N ASN A 369 -4.82 14.77 -35.25
CA ASN A 369 -4.51 15.10 -36.64
C ASN A 369 -5.45 16.23 -37.04
N LYS A 370 -4.95 17.48 -37.12
CA LYS A 370 -5.64 18.54 -37.83
C LYS A 370 -5.65 18.13 -39.28
N VAL A 371 -6.79 17.64 -39.76
CA VAL A 371 -7.06 17.61 -41.19
C VAL A 371 -7.02 19.08 -41.61
N ILE A 372 -5.95 19.46 -42.31
CA ILE A 372 -5.87 20.76 -42.97
C ILE A 372 -6.83 20.61 -44.18
N GLU A 373 -8.00 21.27 -44.11
CA GLU A 373 -8.85 21.52 -45.26
C GLU A 373 -8.18 22.54 -46.18
#